data_9af4dc9773ded7a8ee22936a4f5129ed
#
_entry.id   9af4dc9773ded7a8ee22936a4f5129ed
#
_cell.length_a   1.000
_cell.length_b   1.000
_cell.length_c   1.000
_cell.angle_alpha   90.00
_cell.angle_beta   90.00
_cell.angle_gamma   90.00
#
_symmetry.space_group_name_H-M   'P 1'
#
loop_
_entity.id
_entity.type
_entity.pdbx_description
1 polymer ?
#
loop_
_entity_poly.entity_id
_entity_poly.type
_entity_poly.pdbx_seq_one_letter_code
_entity_poly.pdbx_strand_id
1 'polypeptide(L)'
;LKTIEGENKTLKSGIDFHLAVCPETANPGEIMKDFKSLPRLVGALDEKISPIVSLLYTNVFGVELIPMPNCKTANAVKLTTNVFRDINIAFVNELSLLFEKLGIDTYTVIEAAKRKYNFQPHFPGPGVGGPCLPVNSYQYLNSSHKINPEFLKIVKDARKINESMPNHVIDLLSNAFSELKLSLENSTIALLGVSYKPNVHDVQIAPSEEILKILKQKNIKFKIFDPYFISEEVFGHKTQSSLSDCLSDCNAAIIITGHKEFENIDMKIFSQNLKNSILIDCTGKINPEKAKNVGLIFKGIGRGNDNQN
;
A
#
# COMPACT_ATOMS: atom_id res chain seq x y z
N LEU A 1 -27.95 12.83 6.95
CA LEU A 1 -29.09 13.74 6.98
C LEU A 1 -30.41 13.00 7.12
N LYS A 2 -30.74 12.12 6.16
CA LYS A 2 -31.98 11.32 6.26
C LYS A 2 -32.11 10.54 7.57
N THR A 3 -31.00 10.09 8.16
CA THR A 3 -31.02 9.40 9.45
C THR A 3 -31.38 10.35 10.59
N ILE A 4 -30.73 11.53 10.65
CA ILE A 4 -30.97 12.53 11.70
C ILE A 4 -32.39 13.09 11.59
N GLU A 5 -32.81 13.50 10.37
CA GLU A 5 -34.15 14.03 10.13
C GLU A 5 -35.26 12.95 10.20
N GLY A 6 -34.92 11.68 9.89
CA GLY A 6 -35.83 10.55 9.93
C GLY A 6 -36.13 10.04 11.33
N GLU A 7 -35.15 10.09 12.24
CA GLU A 7 -35.32 9.67 13.64
C GLU A 7 -35.93 10.77 14.50
N ASN A 8 -35.72 12.05 14.14
CA ASN A 8 -36.23 13.19 14.87
C ASN A 8 -36.92 14.18 13.91
N LYS A 9 -38.15 13.88 13.58
CA LYS A 9 -38.98 14.64 12.59
C LYS A 9 -39.15 16.13 12.88
N THR A 10 -38.72 16.59 14.04
CA THR A 10 -38.82 18.00 14.46
C THR A 10 -37.57 18.81 14.07
N LEU A 11 -36.41 18.20 13.83
CA LEU A 11 -35.18 18.90 13.50
C LEU A 11 -35.03 19.09 12.00
N LYS A 12 -34.74 20.32 11.58
CA LYS A 12 -34.56 20.70 10.16
C LYS A 12 -33.15 21.22 9.92
N SER A 13 -32.46 20.63 8.92
CA SER A 13 -31.16 21.11 8.48
C SER A 13 -31.29 22.54 7.94
N GLY A 14 -30.33 23.41 8.34
CA GLY A 14 -30.32 24.84 8.00
C GLY A 14 -31.13 25.72 8.94
N ILE A 15 -31.88 25.13 9.89
CA ILE A 15 -32.65 25.83 10.93
C ILE A 15 -32.18 25.41 12.31
N ASP A 16 -32.32 24.14 12.63
CA ASP A 16 -32.04 23.58 13.97
C ASP A 16 -30.62 23.08 14.11
N PHE A 17 -30.00 22.69 13.01
CA PHE A 17 -28.59 22.30 12.94
C PHE A 17 -27.99 22.61 11.56
N HIS A 18 -26.67 22.72 11.51
CA HIS A 18 -25.94 22.87 10.26
C HIS A 18 -24.95 21.74 10.06
N LEU A 19 -24.73 21.33 8.80
CA LEU A 19 -23.81 20.28 8.45
C LEU A 19 -22.72 20.82 7.50
N ALA A 20 -21.49 20.62 7.91
CA ALA A 20 -20.32 20.83 7.06
C ALA A 20 -19.42 19.58 7.08
N VAL A 21 -18.66 19.39 6.03
CA VAL A 21 -17.68 18.33 5.85
C VAL A 21 -16.30 18.95 5.69
N CYS A 22 -15.39 18.53 6.55
CA CYS A 22 -13.95 18.81 6.44
C CYS A 22 -13.24 17.48 6.27
N PRO A 23 -13.00 17.00 5.03
CA PRO A 23 -12.40 15.71 4.79
C PRO A 23 -10.98 15.63 5.38
N GLU A 24 -10.67 14.52 6.04
CA GLU A 24 -9.34 14.30 6.61
C GLU A 24 -8.32 13.97 5.51
N THR A 25 -7.18 14.64 5.50
CA THR A 25 -6.10 14.50 4.51
C THR A 25 -4.75 14.16 5.13
N ALA A 26 -4.67 13.99 6.46
CA ALA A 26 -3.41 13.67 7.13
C ALA A 26 -2.91 12.24 6.83
N ASN A 27 -1.60 12.08 6.84
CA ASN A 27 -0.96 10.78 6.64
C ASN A 27 -0.82 10.03 7.98
N PRO A 28 -1.13 8.72 8.03
CA PRO A 28 -0.79 7.91 9.19
C PRO A 28 0.70 8.00 9.54
N GLY A 29 0.99 8.21 10.82
CA GLY A 29 2.35 8.44 11.32
C GLY A 29 2.80 9.91 11.38
N GLU A 30 2.13 10.83 10.65
CA GLU A 30 2.44 12.28 10.64
C GLU A 30 1.24 13.16 11.00
N ILE A 31 0.19 12.57 11.59
CA ILE A 31 -1.10 13.21 11.83
C ILE A 31 -0.96 14.60 12.49
N MET A 32 -0.20 14.71 13.57
CA MET A 32 -0.06 15.97 14.30
C MET A 32 0.69 17.06 13.53
N LYS A 33 1.59 16.68 12.64
CA LYS A 33 2.30 17.58 11.74
C LYS A 33 1.37 18.06 10.64
N ASP A 34 0.70 17.11 9.99
CA ASP A 34 -0.21 17.38 8.87
C ASP A 34 -1.42 18.22 9.31
N PHE A 35 -1.91 18.03 10.54
CA PHE A 35 -2.98 18.84 11.13
C PHE A 35 -2.61 20.31 11.28
N LYS A 36 -1.34 20.64 11.45
CA LYS A 36 -0.83 21.99 11.64
C LYS A 36 -0.29 22.65 10.37
N SER A 37 -0.05 21.88 9.32
CA SER A 37 0.65 22.39 8.12
C SER A 37 -0.14 22.26 6.82
N LEU A 38 -1.08 21.32 6.73
CA LEU A 38 -1.84 21.12 5.49
C LEU A 38 -3.14 21.93 5.50
N PRO A 39 -3.43 22.68 4.43
CA PRO A 39 -4.72 23.33 4.27
C PRO A 39 -5.83 22.27 4.22
N ARG A 40 -7.01 22.63 4.74
CA ARG A 40 -8.16 21.73 4.79
C ARG A 40 -9.27 22.22 3.91
N LEU A 41 -10.02 21.27 3.37
CA LEU A 41 -11.22 21.58 2.62
C LEU A 41 -12.41 21.73 3.56
N VAL A 42 -13.32 22.63 3.27
CA VAL A 42 -14.61 22.73 3.95
C VAL A 42 -15.73 22.87 2.93
N GLY A 43 -16.72 22.00 3.02
CA GLY A 43 -17.95 22.10 2.25
C GLY A 43 -19.16 21.99 3.16
N ALA A 44 -20.10 22.92 3.07
CA ALA A 44 -21.31 22.91 3.88
C ALA A 44 -22.55 22.66 3.02
N LEU A 45 -23.67 22.29 3.66
CA LEU A 45 -24.96 22.23 3.01
C LEU A 45 -25.55 23.61 2.80
N ASP A 46 -25.29 24.51 3.74
CA ASP A 46 -25.61 25.93 3.64
C ASP A 46 -24.27 26.70 3.48
N GLU A 47 -24.12 27.41 2.37
CA GLU A 47 -22.90 28.16 2.05
C GLU A 47 -22.50 29.15 3.16
N LYS A 48 -23.47 29.70 3.90
CA LYS A 48 -23.22 30.62 5.01
C LYS A 48 -22.46 30.01 6.18
N ILE A 49 -22.42 28.70 6.26
CA ILE A 49 -21.77 27.95 7.34
C ILE A 49 -20.28 27.74 7.07
N SER A 50 -19.86 27.65 5.82
CA SER A 50 -18.45 27.46 5.47
C SER A 50 -17.51 28.51 6.11
N PRO A 51 -17.80 29.82 6.11
CA PRO A 51 -16.98 30.82 6.79
C PRO A 51 -16.90 30.61 8.32
N ILE A 52 -18.00 30.20 8.94
CA ILE A 52 -18.05 29.96 10.39
C ILE A 52 -17.15 28.76 10.76
N VAL A 53 -17.25 27.67 9.99
CA VAL A 53 -16.40 26.50 10.19
C VAL A 53 -14.94 26.84 9.90
N SER A 54 -14.67 27.64 8.87
CA SER A 54 -13.32 28.11 8.55
C SER A 54 -12.72 28.90 9.74
N LEU A 55 -13.46 29.83 10.30
CA LEU A 55 -13.02 30.61 11.45
C LEU A 55 -12.74 29.73 12.67
N LEU A 56 -13.59 28.74 12.93
CA LEU A 56 -13.40 27.78 14.03
C LEU A 56 -12.09 27.00 13.85
N TYR A 57 -11.87 26.41 12.69
CA TYR A 57 -10.67 25.60 12.42
C TYR A 57 -9.40 26.44 12.41
N THR A 58 -9.45 27.65 11.83
CA THR A 58 -8.30 28.57 11.84
C THR A 58 -7.91 28.95 13.26
N ASN A 59 -8.88 29.25 14.12
CA ASN A 59 -8.61 29.61 15.51
C ASN A 59 -8.13 28.42 16.36
N VAL A 60 -8.65 27.22 16.12
CA VAL A 60 -8.30 26.05 16.93
C VAL A 60 -7.00 25.39 16.45
N PHE A 61 -6.81 25.24 15.15
CA PHE A 61 -5.70 24.49 14.57
C PHE A 61 -4.65 25.37 13.88
N GLY A 62 -4.94 26.65 13.63
CA GLY A 62 -4.02 27.55 12.94
C GLY A 62 -3.84 27.22 11.44
N VAL A 63 -4.78 26.50 10.83
CA VAL A 63 -4.67 26.04 9.44
C VAL A 63 -5.63 26.80 8.53
N GLU A 64 -5.21 27.01 7.29
CA GLU A 64 -6.05 27.54 6.23
C GLU A 64 -7.16 26.54 5.84
N LEU A 65 -8.39 27.03 5.66
CA LEU A 65 -9.45 26.25 5.04
C LEU A 65 -9.76 26.79 3.64
N ILE A 66 -9.87 25.84 2.71
CA ILE A 66 -10.24 26.08 1.32
C ILE A 66 -11.75 25.79 1.18
N PRO A 67 -12.59 26.82 1.00
CA PRO A 67 -14.04 26.62 0.88
C PRO A 67 -14.38 25.91 -0.43
N MET A 68 -15.24 24.90 -0.33
CA MET A 68 -15.81 24.18 -1.45
C MET A 68 -17.29 24.53 -1.62
N PRO A 69 -17.83 24.50 -2.85
CA PRO A 69 -19.22 24.86 -3.11
C PRO A 69 -20.25 24.08 -2.30
N ASN A 70 -19.93 22.86 -1.91
CA ASN A 70 -20.81 22.00 -1.10
C ASN A 70 -20.05 20.78 -0.54
N CYS A 71 -20.71 20.00 0.33
CA CYS A 71 -20.17 18.78 0.94
C CYS A 71 -19.77 17.72 -0.11
N LYS A 72 -20.49 17.58 -1.22
CA LYS A 72 -20.18 16.59 -2.27
C LYS A 72 -18.85 16.90 -2.94
N THR A 73 -18.61 18.18 -3.25
CA THR A 73 -17.35 18.64 -3.87
C THR A 73 -16.17 18.43 -2.93
N ALA A 74 -16.32 18.79 -1.64
CA ALA A 74 -15.26 18.56 -0.66
C ALA A 74 -14.87 17.08 -0.56
N ASN A 75 -15.86 16.19 -0.46
CA ASN A 75 -15.62 14.74 -0.46
C ASN A 75 -15.02 14.23 -1.78
N ALA A 76 -15.49 14.74 -2.93
CA ALA A 76 -14.96 14.35 -4.22
C ALA A 76 -13.47 14.68 -4.37
N VAL A 77 -13.02 15.85 -3.89
CA VAL A 77 -11.59 16.19 -3.90
C VAL A 77 -10.79 15.18 -3.09
N LYS A 78 -11.23 14.85 -1.88
CA LYS A 78 -10.57 13.83 -1.02
C LYS A 78 -10.48 12.47 -1.72
N LEU A 79 -11.59 11.99 -2.28
CA LEU A 79 -11.62 10.70 -2.97
C LEU A 79 -10.71 10.72 -4.20
N THR A 80 -10.74 11.82 -4.97
CA THR A 80 -9.94 11.97 -6.20
C THR A 80 -8.44 11.85 -5.91
N THR A 81 -7.93 12.49 -4.85
CA THR A 81 -6.50 12.41 -4.52
C THR A 81 -6.05 11.00 -4.18
N ASN A 82 -6.88 10.23 -3.48
CA ASN A 82 -6.58 8.84 -3.16
C ASN A 82 -6.69 7.92 -4.38
N VAL A 83 -7.73 8.09 -5.20
CA VAL A 83 -7.93 7.30 -6.42
C VAL A 83 -6.84 7.60 -7.45
N PHE A 84 -6.44 8.86 -7.59
CA PHE A 84 -5.28 9.23 -8.41
C PHE A 84 -4.02 8.46 -8.01
N ARG A 85 -3.75 8.40 -6.71
CA ARG A 85 -2.59 7.64 -6.20
C ARG A 85 -2.72 6.14 -6.46
N ASP A 86 -3.89 5.55 -6.25
CA ASP A 86 -4.16 4.12 -6.49
C ASP A 86 -3.95 3.75 -7.97
N ILE A 87 -4.44 4.58 -8.90
CA ILE A 87 -4.24 4.41 -10.36
C ILE A 87 -2.75 4.49 -10.73
N ASN A 88 -2.03 5.47 -10.20
CA ASN A 88 -0.62 5.64 -10.54
C ASN A 88 0.26 4.50 -9.98
N ILE A 89 -0.10 3.93 -8.83
CA ILE A 89 0.56 2.72 -8.32
C ILE A 89 0.25 1.53 -9.25
N ALA A 90 -0.99 1.37 -9.70
CA ALA A 90 -1.34 0.32 -10.65
C ALA A 90 -0.56 0.46 -11.98
N PHE A 91 -0.43 1.68 -12.50
CA PHE A 91 0.35 1.95 -13.69
C PHE A 91 1.81 1.50 -13.55
N VAL A 92 2.48 1.84 -12.46
CA VAL A 92 3.88 1.42 -12.25
C VAL A 92 3.99 -0.07 -11.91
N ASN A 93 2.98 -0.68 -11.29
CA ASN A 93 2.91 -2.13 -11.11
C ASN A 93 2.82 -2.84 -12.47
N GLU A 94 1.94 -2.39 -13.36
CA GLU A 94 1.81 -2.97 -14.72
C GLU A 94 3.10 -2.79 -15.53
N LEU A 95 3.72 -1.60 -15.49
CA LEU A 95 5.02 -1.37 -16.11
C LEU A 95 6.10 -2.31 -15.55
N SER A 96 6.10 -2.56 -14.24
CA SER A 96 7.09 -3.44 -13.62
C SER A 96 7.02 -4.87 -14.17
N LEU A 97 5.80 -5.40 -14.40
CA LEU A 97 5.59 -6.71 -15.00
C LEU A 97 6.14 -6.81 -16.44
N LEU A 98 5.98 -5.73 -17.21
CA LEU A 98 6.54 -5.65 -18.57
C LEU A 98 8.06 -5.53 -18.53
N PHE A 99 8.59 -4.65 -17.69
CA PHE A 99 10.01 -4.34 -17.60
C PHE A 99 10.83 -5.53 -17.10
N GLU A 100 10.31 -6.32 -16.17
CA GLU A 100 10.92 -7.58 -15.76
C GLU A 100 11.17 -8.53 -16.94
N LYS A 101 10.22 -8.64 -17.89
CA LYS A 101 10.34 -9.47 -19.08
C LYS A 101 11.30 -8.88 -20.12
N LEU A 102 11.45 -7.57 -20.15
CA LEU A 102 12.35 -6.86 -21.05
C LEU A 102 13.76 -6.70 -20.49
N GLY A 103 14.05 -7.19 -19.28
CA GLY A 103 15.34 -7.01 -18.62
C GLY A 103 15.61 -5.56 -18.17
N ILE A 104 14.55 -4.75 -18.01
CA ILE A 104 14.67 -3.32 -17.62
C ILE A 104 14.41 -3.19 -16.11
N ASP A 105 15.26 -2.45 -15.42
CA ASP A 105 15.03 -2.10 -14.01
C ASP A 105 14.05 -0.93 -13.88
N THR A 106 12.87 -1.20 -13.33
CA THR A 106 11.79 -0.21 -13.17
C THR A 106 12.19 0.96 -12.29
N TYR A 107 12.98 0.73 -11.26
CA TYR A 107 13.40 1.80 -10.34
C TYR A 107 14.35 2.77 -11.03
N THR A 108 15.26 2.29 -11.88
CA THR A 108 16.12 3.14 -12.71
C THR A 108 15.31 4.01 -13.65
N VAL A 109 14.26 3.45 -14.28
CA VAL A 109 13.35 4.21 -15.16
C VAL A 109 12.62 5.30 -14.37
N ILE A 110 12.04 4.98 -13.21
CA ILE A 110 11.31 5.95 -12.38
C ILE A 110 12.25 7.06 -11.87
N GLU A 111 13.46 6.71 -11.42
CA GLU A 111 14.45 7.66 -10.94
C GLU A 111 14.91 8.65 -12.04
N ALA A 112 14.98 8.20 -13.29
CA ALA A 112 15.26 9.09 -14.43
C ALA A 112 14.02 9.93 -14.80
N ALA A 113 12.83 9.32 -14.83
CA ALA A 113 11.58 9.97 -15.21
C ALA A 113 11.16 11.07 -14.23
N LYS A 114 11.43 10.93 -12.93
CA LYS A 114 11.10 11.96 -11.91
C LYS A 114 11.76 13.32 -12.14
N ARG A 115 12.77 13.39 -13.01
CA ARG A 115 13.40 14.67 -13.42
C ARG A 115 12.52 15.50 -14.36
N LYS A 116 11.49 14.90 -14.95
CA LYS A 116 10.49 15.61 -15.75
C LYS A 116 9.48 16.30 -14.82
N TYR A 117 9.20 17.57 -15.08
CA TYR A 117 8.33 18.41 -14.24
C TYR A 117 6.91 17.88 -14.08
N ASN A 118 6.42 17.10 -15.02
CA ASN A 118 5.07 16.54 -15.04
C ASN A 118 5.00 15.06 -14.67
N PHE A 119 6.07 14.48 -14.12
CA PHE A 119 6.09 13.10 -13.66
C PHE A 119 6.12 13.04 -12.13
N GLN A 120 5.05 12.55 -11.53
CA GLN A 120 4.98 12.27 -10.11
C GLN A 120 5.41 10.81 -9.86
N PRO A 121 6.53 10.56 -9.18
CA PRO A 121 7.04 9.20 -9.00
C PRO A 121 6.14 8.37 -8.09
N HIS A 122 5.81 7.18 -8.53
CA HIS A 122 5.24 6.09 -7.76
C HIS A 122 6.11 4.85 -7.99
N PHE A 123 6.11 3.93 -7.03
CA PHE A 123 6.96 2.74 -7.08
C PHE A 123 6.10 1.48 -7.05
N PRO A 124 6.53 0.41 -7.74
CA PRO A 124 5.82 -0.85 -7.71
C PRO A 124 5.93 -1.52 -6.34
N GLY A 125 4.98 -2.41 -6.05
CA GLY A 125 4.94 -3.13 -4.80
C GLY A 125 4.00 -4.34 -4.84
N PRO A 126 3.86 -5.03 -3.71
CA PRO A 126 3.11 -6.30 -3.62
C PRO A 126 1.59 -6.11 -3.66
N GLY A 127 1.12 -4.93 -3.94
CA GLY A 127 -0.29 -4.51 -3.93
C GLY A 127 -0.49 -3.21 -3.16
N VAL A 128 -1.74 -2.77 -3.07
CA VAL A 128 -2.12 -1.52 -2.38
C VAL A 128 -3.09 -1.85 -1.26
N GLY A 129 -2.66 -1.57 -0.05
CA GLY A 129 -3.43 -1.79 1.18
C GLY A 129 -3.84 -0.48 1.87
N GLY A 130 -4.30 -0.66 3.11
CA GLY A 130 -4.75 0.41 3.99
C GLY A 130 -6.22 0.79 3.82
N PRO A 131 -6.79 1.49 4.82
CA PRO A 131 -8.22 1.82 4.85
C PRO A 131 -8.64 2.89 3.84
N CYS A 132 -7.69 3.54 3.15
CA CYS A 132 -8.00 4.70 2.33
C CYS A 132 -8.00 4.40 0.82
N LEU A 133 -6.87 3.98 0.24
CA LEU A 133 -6.73 3.88 -1.22
C LEU A 133 -7.72 2.88 -1.84
N PRO A 134 -7.74 1.60 -1.41
CA PRO A 134 -8.66 0.63 -1.96
C PRO A 134 -10.12 1.02 -1.73
N VAL A 135 -10.45 1.45 -0.50
CA VAL A 135 -11.82 1.79 -0.10
C VAL A 135 -12.36 2.97 -0.90
N ASN A 136 -11.57 4.02 -1.12
CA ASN A 136 -12.02 5.19 -1.89
C ASN A 136 -12.19 4.87 -3.38
N SER A 137 -11.35 4.02 -3.95
CA SER A 137 -11.53 3.51 -5.32
C SER A 137 -12.86 2.75 -5.44
N TYR A 138 -13.18 1.85 -4.51
CA TYR A 138 -14.45 1.14 -4.49
C TYR A 138 -15.66 2.05 -4.20
N GLN A 139 -15.51 3.09 -3.39
CA GLN A 139 -16.56 4.10 -3.19
C GLN A 139 -16.92 4.81 -4.50
N TYR A 140 -15.93 5.16 -5.31
CA TYR A 140 -16.17 5.74 -6.63
C TYR A 140 -16.81 4.74 -7.59
N LEU A 141 -16.31 3.51 -7.64
CA LEU A 141 -16.90 2.44 -8.47
C LEU A 141 -18.35 2.16 -8.09
N ASN A 142 -18.66 2.06 -6.80
CA ASN A 142 -20.04 1.85 -6.33
C ASN A 142 -20.94 3.05 -6.65
N SER A 143 -20.43 4.27 -6.57
CA SER A 143 -21.18 5.47 -6.92
C SER A 143 -21.45 5.55 -8.42
N SER A 144 -20.46 5.20 -9.24
CA SER A 144 -20.60 5.19 -10.70
C SER A 144 -21.55 4.10 -11.18
N HIS A 145 -21.50 2.90 -10.58
CA HIS A 145 -22.34 1.77 -10.94
C HIS A 145 -23.86 2.08 -10.86
N LYS A 146 -24.24 2.94 -9.91
CA LYS A 146 -25.65 3.40 -9.77
C LYS A 146 -26.10 4.34 -10.90
N ILE A 147 -25.16 4.92 -11.65
CA ILE A 147 -25.41 5.85 -12.75
C ILE A 147 -25.18 5.14 -14.08
N ASN A 148 -23.99 4.59 -14.27
CA ASN A 148 -23.59 3.80 -15.43
C ASN A 148 -22.43 2.88 -15.03
N PRO A 149 -22.59 1.54 -15.08
CA PRO A 149 -21.55 0.57 -14.72
C PRO A 149 -20.30 0.63 -15.61
N GLU A 150 -20.41 1.24 -16.81
CA GLU A 150 -19.29 1.42 -17.73
C GLU A 150 -18.40 2.64 -17.43
N PHE A 151 -18.76 3.45 -16.45
CA PHE A 151 -17.90 4.55 -16.01
C PHE A 151 -16.71 4.03 -15.19
N LEU A 152 -15.67 4.85 -15.10
CA LEU A 152 -14.47 4.62 -14.28
C LEU A 152 -13.71 3.31 -14.62
N LYS A 153 -13.63 2.95 -15.91
CA LYS A 153 -12.89 1.75 -16.39
C LYS A 153 -11.44 1.76 -15.88
N ILE A 154 -10.75 2.89 -15.96
CA ILE A 154 -9.36 3.03 -15.48
C ILE A 154 -9.25 2.67 -13.99
N VAL A 155 -10.18 3.15 -13.14
CA VAL A 155 -10.19 2.82 -11.72
C VAL A 155 -10.41 1.33 -11.48
N LYS A 156 -11.36 0.74 -12.24
CA LYS A 156 -11.67 -0.69 -12.16
C LYS A 156 -10.47 -1.55 -12.54
N ASP A 157 -9.79 -1.22 -13.63
CA ASP A 157 -8.64 -1.99 -14.09
C ASP A 157 -7.41 -1.77 -13.20
N ALA A 158 -7.20 -0.55 -12.71
CA ALA A 158 -6.17 -0.25 -11.71
C ALA A 158 -6.34 -1.10 -10.43
N ARG A 159 -7.57 -1.26 -9.94
CA ARG A 159 -7.82 -2.14 -8.78
C ARG A 159 -7.46 -3.59 -9.08
N LYS A 160 -7.85 -4.12 -10.24
CA LYS A 160 -7.48 -5.50 -10.65
C LYS A 160 -5.96 -5.70 -10.69
N ILE A 161 -5.23 -4.73 -11.25
CA ILE A 161 -3.77 -4.78 -11.32
C ILE A 161 -3.19 -4.82 -9.90
N ASN A 162 -3.55 -3.86 -9.04
CA ASN A 162 -3.05 -3.80 -7.67
C ASN A 162 -3.39 -5.06 -6.85
N GLU A 163 -4.57 -5.64 -7.06
CA GLU A 163 -5.03 -6.86 -6.39
C GLU A 163 -4.39 -8.14 -6.95
N SER A 164 -3.82 -8.10 -8.17
CA SER A 164 -3.10 -9.24 -8.74
C SER A 164 -1.64 -9.34 -8.25
N MET A 165 -1.06 -8.26 -7.71
CA MET A 165 0.35 -8.23 -7.33
C MET A 165 0.76 -9.25 -6.26
N PRO A 166 -0.07 -9.64 -5.29
CA PRO A 166 0.27 -10.75 -4.39
C PRO A 166 0.56 -12.07 -5.12
N ASN A 167 -0.19 -12.36 -6.21
CA ASN A 167 0.09 -13.55 -7.03
C ASN A 167 1.45 -13.42 -7.72
N HIS A 168 1.79 -12.24 -8.25
CA HIS A 168 3.09 -12.00 -8.86
C HIS A 168 4.26 -12.21 -7.88
N VAL A 169 4.10 -11.84 -6.60
CA VAL A 169 5.10 -12.16 -5.55
C VAL A 169 5.33 -13.67 -5.44
N ILE A 170 4.26 -14.46 -5.48
CA ILE A 170 4.37 -15.93 -5.46
C ILE A 170 4.98 -16.49 -6.74
N ASP A 171 4.72 -15.86 -7.90
CA ASP A 171 5.36 -16.24 -9.16
C ASP A 171 6.87 -15.98 -9.12
N LEU A 172 7.32 -14.84 -8.58
CA LEU A 172 8.74 -14.55 -8.38
C LEU A 172 9.40 -15.59 -7.46
N LEU A 173 8.74 -15.97 -6.37
CA LEU A 173 9.21 -17.02 -5.46
C LEU A 173 9.30 -18.36 -6.20
N SER A 174 8.26 -18.76 -6.92
CA SER A 174 8.21 -20.02 -7.67
C SER A 174 9.32 -20.09 -8.74
N ASN A 175 9.57 -18.98 -9.43
CA ASN A 175 10.63 -18.87 -10.43
C ASN A 175 12.02 -19.05 -9.79
N ALA A 176 12.26 -18.43 -8.62
CA ALA A 176 13.53 -18.58 -7.91
C ALA A 176 13.78 -20.03 -7.47
N PHE A 177 12.75 -20.76 -7.01
CA PHE A 177 12.86 -22.19 -6.70
C PHE A 177 13.14 -23.04 -7.95
N SER A 178 12.47 -22.72 -9.07
CA SER A 178 12.64 -23.41 -10.35
C SER A 178 14.06 -23.27 -10.90
N GLU A 179 14.70 -22.11 -10.74
CA GLU A 179 16.10 -21.88 -11.13
C GLU A 179 17.06 -22.82 -10.40
N LEU A 180 16.75 -23.16 -9.15
CA LEU A 180 17.51 -24.14 -8.37
C LEU A 180 17.07 -25.60 -8.61
N LYS A 181 16.10 -25.84 -9.48
CA LYS A 181 15.45 -27.14 -9.68
C LYS A 181 14.85 -27.72 -8.38
N LEU A 182 14.36 -26.85 -7.50
CA LEU A 182 13.72 -27.18 -6.24
C LEU A 182 12.21 -27.06 -6.35
N SER A 183 11.49 -27.89 -5.59
CA SER A 183 10.05 -27.74 -5.42
C SER A 183 9.75 -26.69 -4.33
N LEU A 184 8.78 -25.84 -4.59
CA LEU A 184 8.23 -24.93 -3.59
C LEU A 184 7.35 -25.68 -2.57
N GLU A 185 6.83 -26.85 -2.93
CA GLU A 185 6.07 -27.72 -2.04
C GLU A 185 6.93 -28.15 -0.84
N ASN A 186 6.32 -28.20 0.34
CA ASN A 186 6.97 -28.54 1.60
C ASN A 186 8.09 -27.58 2.05
N SER A 187 8.24 -26.42 1.38
CA SER A 187 9.15 -25.37 1.83
C SER A 187 8.57 -24.57 3.00
N THR A 188 9.45 -23.86 3.70
CA THR A 188 9.07 -22.87 4.73
C THR A 188 9.60 -21.52 4.30
N ILE A 189 8.74 -20.49 4.28
CA ILE A 189 9.05 -19.16 3.80
C ILE A 189 9.03 -18.16 4.95
N ALA A 190 10.07 -17.36 5.09
CA ALA A 190 10.09 -16.22 6.01
C ALA A 190 9.40 -15.02 5.36
N LEU A 191 8.37 -14.48 5.99
CA LEU A 191 7.65 -13.28 5.56
C LEU A 191 8.05 -12.11 6.44
N LEU A 192 8.63 -11.08 5.83
CA LEU A 192 9.22 -9.94 6.53
C LEU A 192 8.43 -8.66 6.21
N GLY A 193 7.83 -8.10 7.26
CA GLY A 193 6.93 -6.96 7.16
C GLY A 193 5.51 -7.35 6.74
N VAL A 194 4.54 -7.10 7.61
CA VAL A 194 3.12 -7.42 7.38
C VAL A 194 2.23 -6.18 7.37
N SER A 195 2.73 -5.04 7.82
CA SER A 195 2.01 -3.77 7.78
C SER A 195 1.68 -3.38 6.34
N TYR A 196 0.54 -2.72 6.12
CA TYR A 196 0.18 -2.24 4.78
C TYR A 196 1.09 -1.11 4.26
N LYS A 197 1.85 -0.50 5.14
CA LYS A 197 2.74 0.64 4.85
C LYS A 197 3.98 0.56 5.75
N PRO A 198 5.16 1.01 5.30
CA PRO A 198 6.36 1.07 6.13
C PRO A 198 6.19 1.91 7.40
N ASN A 199 6.81 1.45 8.47
CA ASN A 199 6.95 2.17 9.75
C ASN A 199 5.61 2.50 10.44
N VAL A 200 4.62 1.65 10.29
CA VAL A 200 3.33 1.76 11.00
C VAL A 200 2.91 0.40 11.59
N HIS A 201 2.24 0.45 12.73
CA HIS A 201 1.63 -0.71 13.38
C HIS A 201 0.18 -0.84 12.90
N ASP A 202 -0.02 -1.21 11.61
CA ASP A 202 -1.35 -1.34 11.01
C ASP A 202 -1.34 -2.33 9.85
N VAL A 203 -2.25 -3.29 9.87
CA VAL A 203 -2.38 -4.37 8.88
C VAL A 203 -3.71 -4.33 8.11
N GLN A 204 -4.45 -3.22 8.18
CA GLN A 204 -5.74 -3.11 7.51
C GLN A 204 -5.60 -3.27 5.99
N ILE A 205 -6.30 -4.26 5.43
CA ILE A 205 -6.29 -4.55 3.97
C ILE A 205 -4.84 -4.68 3.44
N ALA A 206 -3.93 -5.24 4.24
CA ALA A 206 -2.53 -5.34 3.84
C ALA A 206 -2.33 -6.42 2.75
N PRO A 207 -1.52 -6.16 1.71
CA PRO A 207 -1.19 -7.16 0.68
C PRO A 207 -0.56 -8.44 1.25
N SER A 208 0.11 -8.31 2.40
CA SER A 208 0.68 -9.43 3.14
C SER A 208 -0.36 -10.50 3.54
N GLU A 209 -1.59 -10.08 3.87
CA GLU A 209 -2.68 -11.01 4.19
C GLU A 209 -3.03 -11.90 2.99
N GLU A 210 -3.08 -11.32 1.79
CA GLU A 210 -3.38 -12.09 0.58
C GLU A 210 -2.23 -13.04 0.20
N ILE A 211 -0.98 -12.60 0.34
CA ILE A 211 0.20 -13.47 0.18
C ILE A 211 0.13 -14.67 1.14
N LEU A 212 -0.21 -14.44 2.41
CA LEU A 212 -0.40 -15.50 3.39
C LEU A 212 -1.52 -16.47 2.99
N LYS A 213 -2.66 -15.97 2.49
CA LYS A 213 -3.76 -16.80 2.01
C LYS A 213 -3.32 -17.70 0.85
N ILE A 214 -2.58 -17.15 -0.11
CA ILE A 214 -2.08 -17.90 -1.27
C ILE A 214 -1.09 -18.99 -0.80
N LEU A 215 -0.16 -18.68 0.09
CA LEU A 215 0.76 -19.68 0.65
C LEU A 215 0.03 -20.81 1.36
N LYS A 216 -0.99 -20.50 2.18
CA LYS A 216 -1.87 -21.48 2.83
C LYS A 216 -2.58 -22.38 1.82
N GLN A 217 -3.19 -21.79 0.79
CA GLN A 217 -3.89 -22.54 -0.26
C GLN A 217 -2.97 -23.52 -0.99
N LYS A 218 -1.69 -23.16 -1.12
CA LYS A 218 -0.64 -24.00 -1.71
C LYS A 218 0.02 -24.95 -0.70
N ASN A 219 -0.45 -25.03 0.55
CA ASN A 219 0.12 -25.82 1.64
C ASN A 219 1.61 -25.51 1.93
N ILE A 220 2.05 -24.28 1.68
CA ILE A 220 3.40 -23.81 1.96
C ILE A 220 3.47 -23.29 3.39
N LYS A 221 4.45 -23.77 4.17
CA LYS A 221 4.67 -23.30 5.54
C LYS A 221 5.32 -21.91 5.54
N PHE A 222 5.07 -21.13 6.58
CA PHE A 222 5.69 -19.82 6.72
C PHE A 222 5.93 -19.43 8.17
N LYS A 223 6.85 -18.52 8.37
CA LYS A 223 7.09 -17.77 9.60
C LYS A 223 6.95 -16.27 9.29
N ILE A 224 6.53 -15.50 10.27
CA ILE A 224 6.29 -14.05 10.08
C ILE A 224 7.17 -13.27 11.04
N PHE A 225 7.83 -12.23 10.56
CA PHE A 225 8.48 -11.24 11.40
C PHE A 225 8.17 -9.83 10.89
N ASP A 226 7.79 -8.95 11.80
CA ASP A 226 7.62 -7.53 11.54
C ASP A 226 8.13 -6.77 12.77
N PRO A 227 9.01 -5.76 12.62
CA PRO A 227 9.58 -5.03 13.75
C PRO A 227 8.53 -4.24 14.55
N TYR A 228 7.35 -4.01 13.98
CA TYR A 228 6.22 -3.33 14.61
C TYR A 228 5.22 -4.29 15.27
N PHE A 229 5.34 -5.61 15.03
CA PHE A 229 4.47 -6.66 15.58
C PHE A 229 5.31 -7.79 16.16
N ILE A 230 6.03 -7.52 17.25
CA ILE A 230 6.94 -8.50 17.85
C ILE A 230 6.18 -9.43 18.79
N SER A 231 6.18 -10.74 18.49
CA SER A 231 5.50 -11.77 19.29
C SER A 231 3.99 -11.55 19.45
N GLU A 232 3.39 -10.82 18.52
CA GLU A 232 1.95 -10.53 18.46
C GLU A 232 1.22 -11.50 17.52
N GLU A 233 -0.10 -11.52 17.62
CA GLU A 233 -0.94 -12.27 16.69
C GLU A 233 -1.38 -11.39 15.52
N VAL A 234 -1.01 -11.78 14.29
CA VAL A 234 -1.37 -11.08 13.06
C VAL A 234 -1.98 -12.09 12.07
N PHE A 235 -3.16 -11.82 11.57
CA PHE A 235 -3.91 -12.69 10.64
C PHE A 235 -4.09 -14.13 11.16
N GLY A 236 -4.24 -14.30 12.50
CA GLY A 236 -4.34 -15.60 13.16
C GLY A 236 -3.03 -16.37 13.24
N HIS A 237 -1.88 -15.69 13.12
CA HIS A 237 -0.54 -16.27 13.26
C HIS A 237 0.32 -15.44 14.21
N LYS A 238 1.06 -16.15 15.08
CA LYS A 238 2.04 -15.51 15.97
C LYS A 238 3.28 -15.10 15.17
N THR A 239 3.66 -13.83 15.28
CA THR A 239 4.92 -13.31 14.72
C THR A 239 6.10 -13.73 15.58
N GLN A 240 7.28 -13.83 14.95
CA GLN A 240 8.52 -14.20 15.62
C GLN A 240 9.07 -13.05 16.47
N SER A 241 9.88 -13.37 17.46
CA SER A 241 10.50 -12.40 18.37
C SER A 241 11.68 -11.67 17.73
N SER A 242 12.33 -12.29 16.74
CA SER A 242 13.48 -11.72 16.04
C SER A 242 13.52 -12.13 14.56
N LEU A 243 14.27 -11.37 13.78
CA LEU A 243 14.55 -11.68 12.39
C LEU A 243 15.26 -13.05 12.25
N SER A 244 16.26 -13.31 13.10
CA SER A 244 16.98 -14.60 13.11
C SER A 244 16.05 -15.78 13.35
N ASP A 245 15.14 -15.70 14.32
CA ASP A 245 14.17 -16.76 14.59
C ASP A 245 13.23 -16.99 13.40
N CYS A 246 12.87 -15.91 12.71
CA CYS A 246 12.05 -16.01 11.51
C CYS A 246 12.77 -16.70 10.36
N LEU A 247 14.04 -16.35 10.13
CA LEU A 247 14.83 -16.90 9.03
C LEU A 247 15.27 -18.35 9.28
N SER A 248 15.47 -18.73 10.54
CA SER A 248 15.92 -20.07 10.92
C SER A 248 15.02 -21.14 10.30
N ASP A 249 15.65 -22.15 9.68
CA ASP A 249 14.98 -23.26 8.98
C ASP A 249 14.12 -22.90 7.77
N CYS A 250 14.04 -21.64 7.39
CA CYS A 250 13.33 -21.22 6.18
C CYS A 250 14.16 -21.52 4.92
N ASN A 251 13.44 -21.81 3.82
CA ASN A 251 14.05 -22.03 2.52
C ASN A 251 14.30 -20.71 1.78
N ALA A 252 13.43 -19.74 1.97
CA ALA A 252 13.47 -18.43 1.32
C ALA A 252 12.91 -17.34 2.23
N ALA A 253 13.19 -16.08 1.92
CA ALA A 253 12.59 -14.94 2.56
C ALA A 253 11.92 -14.01 1.53
N ILE A 254 10.80 -13.39 1.93
CA ILE A 254 10.08 -12.36 1.16
C ILE A 254 10.01 -11.10 2.03
N ILE A 255 10.58 -9.99 1.57
CA ILE A 255 10.39 -8.67 2.19
C ILE A 255 9.17 -8.04 1.54
N ILE A 256 8.05 -8.00 2.27
CA ILE A 256 6.76 -7.50 1.78
C ILE A 256 6.63 -6.00 2.06
N THR A 257 7.00 -5.57 3.29
CA THR A 257 6.92 -4.17 3.69
C THR A 257 8.31 -3.63 4.03
N GLY A 258 8.70 -2.55 3.37
CA GLY A 258 10.04 -1.96 3.49
C GLY A 258 10.18 -1.05 4.72
N HIS A 259 10.15 -1.61 5.93
CA HIS A 259 10.46 -0.88 7.15
C HIS A 259 11.91 -0.37 7.15
N LYS A 260 12.16 0.73 7.84
CA LYS A 260 13.51 1.31 7.97
C LYS A 260 14.54 0.31 8.54
N GLU A 261 14.07 -0.61 9.39
CA GLU A 261 14.88 -1.67 9.98
C GLU A 261 15.42 -2.65 8.93
N PHE A 262 14.77 -2.75 7.76
CA PHE A 262 15.22 -3.61 6.65
C PHE A 262 16.16 -2.91 5.66
N GLU A 263 16.25 -1.58 5.66
CA GLU A 263 17.05 -0.83 4.68
C GLU A 263 18.57 -1.06 4.79
N ASN A 264 19.05 -1.31 6.01
CA ASN A 264 20.48 -1.46 6.31
C ASN A 264 20.85 -2.84 6.87
N ILE A 265 20.03 -3.85 6.58
CA ILE A 265 20.31 -5.24 7.00
C ILE A 265 21.61 -5.72 6.29
N ASP A 266 22.50 -6.35 7.06
CA ASP A 266 23.60 -7.12 6.46
C ASP A 266 23.03 -8.31 5.69
N MET A 267 23.20 -8.31 4.37
CA MET A 267 22.67 -9.39 3.51
C MET A 267 23.21 -10.77 3.88
N LYS A 268 24.33 -10.87 4.60
CA LYS A 268 24.85 -12.13 5.11
C LYS A 268 23.89 -12.84 6.05
N ILE A 269 23.03 -12.10 6.76
CA ILE A 269 22.04 -12.74 7.65
C ILE A 269 21.10 -13.67 6.87
N PHE A 270 20.76 -13.32 5.63
CA PHE A 270 19.92 -14.16 4.78
C PHE A 270 20.70 -15.37 4.25
N SER A 271 21.91 -15.17 3.69
CA SER A 271 22.71 -16.26 3.14
C SER A 271 23.17 -17.28 4.19
N GLN A 272 23.33 -16.86 5.46
CA GLN A 272 23.75 -17.73 6.56
C GLN A 272 22.60 -18.49 7.22
N ASN A 273 21.37 -17.97 7.18
CA ASN A 273 20.23 -18.56 7.90
C ASN A 273 19.22 -19.24 6.98
N LEU A 274 19.16 -18.91 5.70
CA LEU A 274 18.24 -19.53 4.75
C LEU A 274 18.87 -20.79 4.14
N LYS A 275 18.08 -21.86 4.05
CA LYS A 275 18.50 -23.15 3.45
C LYS A 275 18.87 -23.04 1.98
N ASN A 276 18.15 -22.21 1.21
CA ASN A 276 18.36 -22.08 -0.23
C ASN A 276 18.83 -20.70 -0.67
N SER A 277 19.13 -19.80 0.26
CA SER A 277 19.64 -18.44 -0.01
C SER A 277 18.80 -17.65 -1.02
N ILE A 278 17.47 -17.81 -1.01
CA ILE A 278 16.52 -17.11 -1.89
C ILE A 278 15.96 -15.90 -1.15
N LEU A 279 16.04 -14.72 -1.76
CA LEU A 279 15.46 -13.48 -1.25
C LEU A 279 14.58 -12.82 -2.31
N ILE A 280 13.31 -12.59 -1.98
CA ILE A 280 12.36 -11.82 -2.79
C ILE A 280 12.15 -10.45 -2.15
N ASP A 281 12.41 -9.38 -2.90
CA ASP A 281 12.19 -8.00 -2.44
C ASP A 281 10.99 -7.39 -3.16
N CYS A 282 9.89 -7.17 -2.43
CA CYS A 282 8.70 -6.49 -2.95
C CYS A 282 8.76 -4.96 -2.80
N THR A 283 9.85 -4.42 -2.25
CA THR A 283 9.89 -3.03 -1.78
C THR A 283 10.82 -2.13 -2.60
N GLY A 284 11.75 -2.74 -3.34
CA GLY A 284 12.81 -2.05 -4.07
C GLY A 284 13.90 -1.44 -3.17
N LYS A 285 13.87 -1.74 -1.87
CA LYS A 285 14.83 -1.18 -0.89
C LYS A 285 16.16 -1.93 -0.87
N ILE A 286 16.17 -3.18 -1.28
CA ILE A 286 17.39 -3.98 -1.30
C ILE A 286 18.17 -3.69 -2.58
N ASN A 287 19.46 -3.46 -2.40
CA ASN A 287 20.38 -3.36 -3.53
C ASN A 287 20.68 -4.75 -4.09
N PRO A 288 20.32 -5.03 -5.37
CA PRO A 288 20.50 -6.35 -5.98
C PRO A 288 21.95 -6.84 -5.96
N GLU A 289 22.93 -5.95 -6.23
CA GLU A 289 24.35 -6.29 -6.23
C GLU A 289 24.83 -6.75 -4.86
N LYS A 290 24.42 -6.05 -3.78
CA LYS A 290 24.76 -6.46 -2.42
C LYS A 290 24.21 -7.84 -2.08
N ALA A 291 23.00 -8.16 -2.53
CA ALA A 291 22.39 -9.47 -2.33
C ALA A 291 23.14 -10.57 -3.12
N LYS A 292 23.40 -10.32 -4.40
CA LYS A 292 24.14 -11.26 -5.27
C LYS A 292 25.57 -11.53 -4.75
N ASN A 293 26.27 -10.50 -4.26
CA ASN A 293 27.65 -10.61 -3.76
C ASN A 293 27.79 -11.51 -2.52
N VAL A 294 26.73 -11.77 -1.78
CA VAL A 294 26.72 -12.73 -0.66
C VAL A 294 26.12 -14.09 -1.04
N GLY A 295 25.91 -14.34 -2.33
CA GLY A 295 25.40 -15.62 -2.84
C GLY A 295 23.89 -15.81 -2.76
N LEU A 296 23.11 -14.73 -2.62
CA LEU A 296 21.65 -14.83 -2.65
C LEU A 296 21.14 -14.90 -4.09
N ILE A 297 20.17 -15.79 -4.32
CA ILE A 297 19.29 -15.73 -5.48
C ILE A 297 18.27 -14.63 -5.18
N PHE A 298 18.48 -13.51 -5.82
CA PHE A 298 17.68 -12.30 -5.61
C PHE A 298 16.67 -12.12 -6.74
N LYS A 299 15.41 -11.93 -6.37
CA LYS A 299 14.34 -11.46 -7.25
C LYS A 299 13.65 -10.26 -6.59
N GLY A 300 13.08 -9.39 -7.38
CA GLY A 300 12.32 -8.26 -6.86
C GLY A 300 11.28 -7.78 -7.86
N ILE A 301 10.21 -7.20 -7.36
CA ILE A 301 9.19 -6.58 -8.22
C ILE A 301 9.85 -5.46 -9.03
N GLY A 302 9.67 -5.50 -10.35
CA GLY A 302 10.23 -4.51 -11.26
C GLY A 302 11.74 -4.58 -11.46
N ARG A 303 12.39 -5.67 -11.01
CA ARG A 303 13.80 -5.92 -11.29
C ARG A 303 13.93 -6.79 -12.53
N GLY A 304 14.46 -6.22 -13.60
CA GLY A 304 14.73 -6.97 -14.83
C GLY A 304 15.75 -8.10 -14.58
N ASN A 305 15.57 -9.21 -15.26
CA ASN A 305 16.56 -10.31 -15.21
C ASN A 305 17.74 -9.96 -16.13
N ASP A 306 18.95 -9.92 -15.57
CA ASP A 306 20.20 -9.69 -16.32
C ASP A 306 20.55 -10.82 -17.33
N ASN A 307 19.72 -11.87 -17.45
CA ASN A 307 20.01 -13.09 -18.19
C ASN A 307 19.36 -13.14 -19.61
N GLN A 308 18.99 -12.01 -20.20
CA GLN A 308 18.48 -11.95 -21.58
C GLN A 308 19.34 -11.06 -22.48
N ASN A 309 20.65 -11.31 -22.49
CA ASN A 309 21.55 -10.89 -23.59
C ASN A 309 22.31 -12.09 -24.13
#